data_4c2eea1bd65c23a487f9a8757018b5cb
#
_entry.id   4c2eea1bd65c23a487f9a8757018b5cb
#
_cell.length_a   1.000
_cell.length_b   1.000
_cell.length_c   1.000
_cell.angle_alpha   90.00
_cell.angle_beta   90.00
_cell.angle_gamma   90.00
#
_symmetry.space_group_name_H-M   'P 1'
#
loop_
_entity.id
_entity.type
_entity.pdbx_description
1 polymer ?
#
loop_
_entity_poly.entity_id
_entity_poly.type
_entity_poly.pdbx_seq_one_letter_code
_entity_poly.pdbx_strand_id
1 'polypeptide(L)'
;MNSQTYLALPHVAGFIRWLASELNSESCFKHQYVNRRSGEKWTCSSLYNAFENYRWNHPGNARLGFNPGVCSSSNGIALSALRQDLVSATGSDSHTLEAAVDVMRWGGVMARNADWLKANNVGLGRMLQGVQAAIVAGDDQAPVLRSKSLRFNSGMTKVYSLLCKNFIIYDSRVAAGLGWLVVKHCQAHGLSKVPEALCFPWAAAKEEENTLAPKRRDPGTGGLKFKGLRSGHHHAMWNMRASWVLSAVLAHPDAAGSRFHVVPSPNDPLRALEAALFMIGYDLGDQRPAFVA
;
A
#
# COMPACT_ATOMS: atom_id res chain seq x y z
N MET A 1 7.74 -0.08 19.18
CA MET A 1 7.05 1.22 19.47
C MET A 1 5.57 1.01 19.16
N ASN A 2 4.66 1.47 20.01
CA ASN A 2 3.22 1.37 19.72
C ASN A 2 2.74 2.54 18.83
N SER A 3 1.51 2.42 18.31
CA SER A 3 0.92 3.41 17.40
C SER A 3 0.81 4.80 18.02
N GLN A 4 0.35 4.90 19.29
CA GLN A 4 0.18 6.17 19.98
C GLN A 4 1.50 6.94 20.11
N THR A 5 2.55 6.25 20.56
CA THR A 5 3.88 6.86 20.69
C THR A 5 4.45 7.30 19.34
N TYR A 6 4.26 6.49 18.30
CA TYR A 6 4.76 6.82 16.96
C TYR A 6 4.03 8.02 16.35
N LEU A 7 2.71 8.07 16.45
CA LEU A 7 1.90 9.16 15.89
C LEU A 7 2.14 10.50 16.63
N ALA A 8 2.56 10.44 17.90
CA ALA A 8 2.89 11.63 18.71
C ALA A 8 4.28 12.23 18.39
N LEU A 9 5.11 11.57 17.58
CA LEU A 9 6.42 12.12 17.18
C LEU A 9 6.20 13.44 16.40
N PRO A 10 6.92 14.54 16.71
CA PRO A 10 6.64 15.87 16.14
C PRO A 10 6.59 15.89 14.61
N HIS A 11 7.55 15.25 13.94
CA HIS A 11 7.57 15.19 12.47
C HIS A 11 6.43 14.34 11.91
N VAL A 12 6.01 13.28 12.60
CA VAL A 12 4.87 12.43 12.17
C VAL A 12 3.57 13.20 12.33
N ALA A 13 3.34 13.83 13.48
CA ALA A 13 2.17 14.66 13.73
C ALA A 13 2.09 15.85 12.75
N GLY A 14 3.22 16.49 12.45
CA GLY A 14 3.30 17.55 11.45
C GLY A 14 2.95 17.09 10.05
N PHE A 15 3.44 15.92 9.64
CA PHE A 15 3.09 15.31 8.34
C PHE A 15 1.61 14.94 8.26
N ILE A 16 1.04 14.36 9.32
CA ILE A 16 -0.38 14.00 9.38
C ILE A 16 -1.24 15.24 9.20
N ARG A 17 -0.98 16.32 9.95
CA ARG A 17 -1.73 17.57 9.84
C ARG A 17 -1.64 18.17 8.44
N TRP A 18 -0.43 18.28 7.90
CA TRP A 18 -0.22 18.80 6.56
C TRP A 18 -0.96 17.97 5.49
N LEU A 19 -0.83 16.64 5.54
CA LEU A 19 -1.49 15.80 4.54
C LEU A 19 -3.01 15.86 4.67
N ALA A 20 -3.54 15.93 5.89
CA ALA A 20 -4.97 16.07 6.15
C ALA A 20 -5.54 17.37 5.56
N SER A 21 -4.83 18.50 5.72
CA SER A 21 -5.23 19.79 5.13
C SER A 21 -5.15 19.79 3.59
N GLU A 22 -4.23 19.01 3.02
CA GLU A 22 -4.02 18.96 1.56
C GLU A 22 -4.81 17.85 0.86
N LEU A 23 -5.57 16.99 1.56
CA LEU A 23 -6.24 15.83 0.93
C LEU A 23 -7.11 16.18 -0.28
N ASN A 24 -7.70 17.38 -0.29
CA ASN A 24 -8.54 17.87 -1.40
C ASN A 24 -7.78 18.82 -2.35
N SER A 25 -6.47 18.99 -2.18
CA SER A 25 -5.67 19.89 -3.02
C SER A 25 -5.66 19.43 -4.47
N GLU A 26 -6.04 20.32 -5.38
CA GLU A 26 -6.02 20.08 -6.83
C GLU A 26 -4.70 20.56 -7.49
N SER A 27 -3.77 21.06 -6.70
CA SER A 27 -2.48 21.56 -7.20
C SER A 27 -1.29 20.77 -6.67
N CYS A 28 -1.33 20.40 -5.39
CA CYS A 28 -0.21 19.78 -4.68
C CYS A 28 0.15 18.39 -5.22
N PHE A 29 -0.84 17.61 -5.68
CA PHE A 29 -0.69 16.19 -6.01
C PHE A 29 -0.88 15.88 -7.50
N LYS A 30 -0.69 16.87 -8.38
CA LYS A 30 -0.67 16.63 -9.82
C LYS A 30 0.46 15.67 -10.17
N HIS A 31 0.13 14.63 -10.92
CA HIS A 31 1.10 13.64 -11.35
C HIS A 31 0.73 13.05 -12.71
N GLN A 32 1.72 12.57 -13.46
CA GLN A 32 1.54 11.90 -14.74
C GLN A 32 2.67 10.92 -15.03
N TYR A 33 2.33 9.87 -15.77
CA TYR A 33 3.31 8.95 -16.36
C TYR A 33 2.75 8.30 -17.63
N VAL A 34 3.60 7.64 -18.41
CA VAL A 34 3.16 6.77 -19.51
C VAL A 34 3.23 5.33 -19.02
N ASN A 35 2.11 4.60 -19.13
CA ASN A 35 2.12 3.16 -18.91
C ASN A 35 2.87 2.50 -20.07
N ARG A 36 4.08 2.03 -19.79
CA ARG A 36 4.98 1.50 -20.83
C ARG A 36 4.51 0.23 -21.50
N ARG A 37 3.56 -0.48 -20.87
CA ARG A 37 2.98 -1.69 -21.45
C ARG A 37 1.89 -1.37 -22.47
N SER A 38 1.03 -0.38 -22.19
CA SER A 38 -0.07 0.03 -23.08
C SER A 38 0.25 1.26 -23.94
N GLY A 39 1.31 2.02 -23.62
CA GLY A 39 1.60 3.31 -24.25
C GLY A 39 0.67 4.45 -23.79
N GLU A 40 -0.32 4.15 -22.93
CA GLU A 40 -1.31 5.13 -22.49
C GLU A 40 -0.74 6.10 -21.46
N LYS A 41 -1.05 7.38 -21.63
CA LYS A 41 -0.76 8.41 -20.65
C LYS A 41 -1.76 8.32 -19.49
N TRP A 42 -1.26 8.22 -18.27
CA TRP A 42 -2.05 8.34 -17.05
C TRP A 42 -1.76 9.68 -16.37
N THR A 43 -2.80 10.35 -15.88
CA THR A 43 -2.70 11.64 -15.21
C THR A 43 -3.64 11.70 -14.02
N CYS A 44 -3.29 12.49 -13.00
CA CYS A 44 -4.21 12.92 -11.96
C CYS A 44 -4.00 14.39 -11.60
N SER A 45 -5.06 15.06 -11.18
CA SER A 45 -5.06 16.43 -10.67
C SER A 45 -4.96 16.48 -9.15
N SER A 46 -5.40 15.44 -8.45
CA SER A 46 -5.45 15.34 -6.99
C SER A 46 -5.28 13.88 -6.53
N LEU A 47 -5.13 13.66 -5.21
CA LEU A 47 -5.14 12.31 -4.64
C LEU A 47 -6.46 11.58 -4.91
N TYR A 48 -7.59 12.28 -4.75
CA TYR A 48 -8.89 11.65 -5.01
C TYR A 48 -9.05 11.32 -6.50
N ASN A 49 -8.61 12.20 -7.41
CA ASN A 49 -8.63 11.91 -8.84
C ASN A 49 -7.70 10.74 -9.21
N ALA A 50 -6.58 10.54 -8.50
CA ALA A 50 -5.77 9.35 -8.68
C ALA A 50 -6.53 8.06 -8.31
N PHE A 51 -7.37 8.09 -7.26
CA PHE A 51 -8.28 6.99 -6.92
C PHE A 51 -9.37 6.79 -7.97
N GLU A 52 -9.99 7.84 -8.49
CA GLU A 52 -10.99 7.75 -9.57
C GLU A 52 -10.40 7.10 -10.84
N ASN A 53 -9.12 7.37 -11.11
CA ASN A 53 -8.35 6.80 -12.21
C ASN A 53 -7.64 5.49 -11.85
N TYR A 54 -8.07 4.81 -10.76
CA TYR A 54 -7.48 3.54 -10.35
C TYR A 54 -7.74 2.45 -11.37
N ARG A 55 -6.68 1.72 -11.71
CA ARG A 55 -6.71 0.58 -12.61
C ARG A 55 -5.80 -0.54 -12.12
N TRP A 56 -6.39 -1.68 -11.86
CA TRP A 56 -5.70 -2.92 -11.56
C TRP A 56 -6.44 -4.10 -12.16
N ASN A 57 -5.88 -4.71 -13.19
CA ASN A 57 -6.46 -5.91 -13.80
C ASN A 57 -6.37 -7.08 -12.82
N HIS A 58 -7.51 -7.63 -12.46
CA HIS A 58 -7.59 -8.85 -11.67
C HIS A 58 -8.41 -9.92 -12.39
N PRO A 59 -8.06 -11.20 -12.23
CA PRO A 59 -8.90 -12.30 -12.72
C PRO A 59 -10.17 -12.37 -11.88
N GLY A 60 -11.23 -12.96 -12.47
CA GLY A 60 -12.40 -13.36 -11.70
C GLY A 60 -12.07 -14.52 -10.75
N ASN A 61 -13.02 -14.83 -9.87
CA ASN A 61 -12.99 -16.01 -9.02
C ASN A 61 -14.39 -16.61 -8.93
N ALA A 62 -14.61 -17.73 -9.62
CA ALA A 62 -15.91 -18.40 -9.67
C ALA A 62 -16.32 -18.93 -8.28
N ARG A 63 -15.36 -19.37 -7.43
CA ARG A 63 -15.62 -19.84 -6.07
C ARG A 63 -16.21 -18.73 -5.19
N LEU A 64 -15.76 -17.50 -5.39
CA LEU A 64 -16.18 -16.32 -4.63
C LEU A 64 -17.23 -15.46 -5.36
N GLY A 65 -17.63 -15.86 -6.56
CA GLY A 65 -18.72 -15.22 -7.31
C GLY A 65 -18.42 -13.84 -7.88
N PHE A 66 -17.15 -13.47 -8.10
CA PHE A 66 -16.82 -12.20 -8.74
C PHE A 66 -16.15 -12.38 -10.11
N ASN A 67 -16.46 -11.47 -11.03
CA ASN A 67 -15.95 -11.45 -12.40
C ASN A 67 -14.58 -10.76 -12.51
N PRO A 68 -13.81 -10.99 -13.60
CA PRO A 68 -12.63 -10.18 -13.90
C PRO A 68 -12.97 -8.70 -13.97
N GLY A 69 -12.04 -7.85 -13.58
CA GLY A 69 -12.26 -6.40 -13.56
C GLY A 69 -10.98 -5.58 -13.55
N VAL A 70 -11.16 -4.25 -13.64
CA VAL A 70 -10.02 -3.32 -13.76
C VAL A 70 -10.17 -2.05 -12.92
N CYS A 71 -11.39 -1.57 -12.70
CA CYS A 71 -11.66 -0.30 -12.02
C CYS A 71 -11.74 -0.44 -10.49
N SER A 72 -11.82 0.68 -9.79
CA SER A 72 -11.94 0.72 -8.32
C SER A 72 -13.16 -0.05 -7.81
N SER A 73 -14.31 0.05 -8.48
CA SER A 73 -15.54 -0.66 -8.10
C SER A 73 -15.38 -2.18 -8.21
N SER A 74 -14.91 -2.71 -9.36
CA SER A 74 -14.70 -4.15 -9.54
C SER A 74 -13.65 -4.71 -8.56
N ASN A 75 -12.59 -3.95 -8.31
CA ASN A 75 -11.58 -4.33 -7.30
C ASN A 75 -12.15 -4.29 -5.89
N GLY A 76 -13.01 -3.33 -5.57
CA GLY A 76 -13.70 -3.26 -4.28
C GLY A 76 -14.58 -4.50 -4.02
N ILE A 77 -15.34 -4.94 -5.04
CA ILE A 77 -16.15 -6.17 -4.97
C ILE A 77 -15.23 -7.38 -4.73
N ALA A 78 -14.17 -7.53 -5.51
CA ALA A 78 -13.22 -8.63 -5.37
C ALA A 78 -12.57 -8.66 -3.99
N LEU A 79 -12.09 -7.50 -3.51
CA LEU A 79 -11.45 -7.37 -2.18
C LEU A 79 -12.44 -7.68 -1.03
N SER A 80 -13.70 -7.27 -1.17
CA SER A 80 -14.74 -7.57 -0.18
C SER A 80 -14.98 -9.08 -0.09
N ALA A 81 -15.14 -9.77 -1.23
CA ALA A 81 -15.33 -11.22 -1.28
C ALA A 81 -14.11 -11.98 -0.74
N LEU A 82 -12.90 -11.60 -1.17
CA LEU A 82 -11.64 -12.19 -0.69
C LEU A 82 -11.45 -12.00 0.82
N ARG A 83 -11.80 -10.81 1.35
CA ARG A 83 -11.75 -10.53 2.79
C ARG A 83 -12.70 -11.40 3.57
N GLN A 84 -13.96 -11.48 3.13
CA GLN A 84 -14.99 -12.29 3.81
C GLN A 84 -14.56 -13.75 3.87
N ASP A 85 -14.10 -14.31 2.77
CA ASP A 85 -13.61 -15.68 2.67
C ASP A 85 -12.40 -15.91 3.59
N LEU A 86 -11.38 -15.06 3.51
CA LEU A 86 -10.16 -15.20 4.30
C LEU A 86 -10.42 -15.09 5.80
N VAL A 87 -11.30 -14.20 6.23
CA VAL A 87 -11.65 -14.04 7.66
C VAL A 87 -12.41 -15.27 8.17
N SER A 88 -13.34 -15.81 7.38
CA SER A 88 -14.10 -17.02 7.76
C SER A 88 -13.24 -18.28 7.74
N ALA A 89 -12.18 -18.31 6.93
CA ALA A 89 -11.32 -19.48 6.75
C ALA A 89 -10.32 -19.72 7.89
N THR A 90 -10.03 -18.75 8.75
CA THR A 90 -8.91 -18.83 9.74
C THR A 90 -9.04 -19.93 10.77
N GLY A 91 -10.21 -20.59 10.91
CA GLY A 91 -10.42 -21.78 11.76
C GLY A 91 -9.96 -23.10 11.14
N SER A 92 -9.61 -23.12 9.85
CA SER A 92 -9.19 -24.32 9.11
C SER A 92 -7.96 -24.01 8.24
N ASP A 93 -6.89 -24.74 8.45
CA ASP A 93 -5.63 -24.53 7.70
C ASP A 93 -5.81 -24.71 6.19
N SER A 94 -6.59 -25.69 5.75
CA SER A 94 -6.86 -25.94 4.33
C SER A 94 -7.66 -24.81 3.68
N HIS A 95 -8.71 -24.32 4.34
CA HIS A 95 -9.49 -23.19 3.85
C HIS A 95 -8.68 -21.89 3.91
N THR A 96 -7.88 -21.69 4.96
CA THR A 96 -6.96 -20.54 5.06
C THR A 96 -5.94 -20.52 3.91
N LEU A 97 -5.40 -21.69 3.56
CA LEU A 97 -4.48 -21.81 2.41
C LEU A 97 -5.19 -21.42 1.10
N GLU A 98 -6.38 -21.97 0.85
CA GLU A 98 -7.15 -21.66 -0.36
C GLU A 98 -7.47 -20.17 -0.46
N ALA A 99 -8.01 -19.59 0.60
CA ALA A 99 -8.34 -18.16 0.67
C ALA A 99 -7.10 -17.27 0.47
N ALA A 100 -5.97 -17.59 1.11
CA ALA A 100 -4.73 -16.84 0.96
C ALA A 100 -4.16 -16.96 -0.47
N VAL A 101 -4.27 -18.12 -1.11
CA VAL A 101 -3.87 -18.32 -2.51
C VAL A 101 -4.73 -17.50 -3.47
N ASP A 102 -6.04 -17.39 -3.21
CA ASP A 102 -6.93 -16.55 -4.01
C ASP A 102 -6.57 -15.06 -3.89
N VAL A 103 -6.18 -14.60 -2.70
CA VAL A 103 -5.62 -13.23 -2.53
C VAL A 103 -4.34 -13.06 -3.34
N MET A 104 -3.43 -14.06 -3.36
CA MET A 104 -2.20 -14.01 -4.18
C MET A 104 -2.53 -13.94 -5.68
N ARG A 105 -3.56 -14.66 -6.14
CA ARG A 105 -4.01 -14.67 -7.53
C ARG A 105 -4.57 -13.32 -7.93
N TRP A 106 -5.46 -12.73 -7.11
CA TRP A 106 -5.96 -11.37 -7.31
C TRP A 106 -4.81 -10.35 -7.40
N GLY A 107 -3.83 -10.45 -6.51
CA GLY A 107 -2.70 -9.52 -6.41
C GLY A 107 -1.59 -9.75 -7.44
N GLY A 108 -1.68 -10.77 -8.31
CA GLY A 108 -0.63 -11.10 -9.30
C GLY A 108 0.73 -11.46 -8.66
N VAL A 109 0.72 -12.02 -7.44
CA VAL A 109 1.92 -12.30 -6.64
C VAL A 109 2.06 -13.78 -6.26
N MET A 110 1.59 -14.67 -7.14
CA MET A 110 1.56 -16.12 -6.94
C MET A 110 2.93 -16.69 -6.63
N ALA A 111 3.92 -16.47 -7.47
CA ALA A 111 5.29 -17.03 -7.37
C ALA A 111 5.68 -17.26 -5.91
N ARG A 112 6.72 -17.82 -5.57
CA ARG A 112 7.27 -18.06 -4.20
C ARG A 112 6.34 -17.86 -2.98
N ASN A 113 5.27 -17.01 -3.09
CA ASN A 113 4.32 -16.80 -1.98
C ASN A 113 3.33 -17.96 -1.87
N ALA A 114 2.75 -18.42 -2.99
CA ALA A 114 1.88 -19.60 -2.98
C ALA A 114 2.63 -20.87 -2.55
N ASP A 115 3.88 -21.02 -2.99
CA ASP A 115 4.72 -22.16 -2.59
C ASP A 115 5.02 -22.13 -1.09
N TRP A 116 5.33 -20.94 -0.56
CA TRP A 116 5.53 -20.78 0.88
C TRP A 116 4.26 -21.07 1.68
N LEU A 117 3.08 -20.60 1.24
CA LEU A 117 1.80 -20.88 1.88
C LEU A 117 1.52 -22.38 1.92
N LYS A 118 1.75 -23.09 0.81
CA LYS A 118 1.60 -24.56 0.73
C LYS A 118 2.56 -25.29 1.65
N ALA A 119 3.83 -24.87 1.68
CA ALA A 119 4.85 -25.48 2.54
C ALA A 119 4.63 -25.22 4.04
N ASN A 120 3.85 -24.20 4.40
CA ASN A 120 3.56 -23.81 5.77
C ASN A 120 2.05 -23.90 6.09
N ASN A 121 1.33 -24.82 5.45
CA ASN A 121 -0.11 -24.94 5.61
C ASN A 121 -0.52 -25.41 7.01
N VAL A 122 0.28 -26.23 7.66
CA VAL A 122 0.01 -26.73 9.03
C VAL A 122 0.18 -25.57 10.03
N GLY A 123 -0.88 -25.22 10.73
CA GLY A 123 -0.92 -24.09 11.65
C GLY A 123 -1.03 -22.72 10.99
N LEU A 124 -1.33 -22.67 9.68
CA LEU A 124 -1.40 -21.42 8.90
C LEU A 124 -2.47 -20.49 9.45
N GLY A 125 -3.67 -21.00 9.75
CA GLY A 125 -4.76 -20.21 10.33
C GLY A 125 -4.36 -19.55 11.65
N ARG A 126 -3.76 -20.33 12.57
CA ARG A 126 -3.27 -19.83 13.86
C ARG A 126 -2.16 -18.79 13.67
N MET A 127 -1.24 -19.01 12.75
CA MET A 127 -0.16 -18.07 12.45
C MET A 127 -0.73 -16.73 11.94
N LEU A 128 -1.68 -16.74 11.01
CA LEU A 128 -2.33 -15.53 10.51
C LEU A 128 -3.14 -14.81 11.60
N GLN A 129 -3.84 -15.52 12.46
CA GLN A 129 -4.52 -14.94 13.64
C GLN A 129 -3.54 -14.27 14.60
N GLY A 130 -2.37 -14.89 14.85
CA GLY A 130 -1.32 -14.29 15.67
C GLY A 130 -0.78 -12.99 15.09
N VAL A 131 -0.55 -12.94 13.76
CA VAL A 131 -0.15 -11.71 13.05
C VAL A 131 -1.25 -10.66 13.13
N GLN A 132 -2.51 -11.05 12.90
CA GLN A 132 -3.66 -10.15 13.04
C GLN A 132 -3.74 -9.54 14.44
N ALA A 133 -3.62 -10.35 15.48
CA ALA A 133 -3.65 -9.89 16.87
C ALA A 133 -2.53 -8.86 17.15
N ALA A 134 -1.31 -9.10 16.67
CA ALA A 134 -0.18 -8.17 16.82
C ALA A 134 -0.42 -6.84 16.10
N ILE A 135 -0.96 -6.87 14.88
CA ILE A 135 -1.29 -5.68 14.10
C ILE A 135 -2.40 -4.87 14.79
N VAL A 136 -3.46 -5.54 15.26
CA VAL A 136 -4.59 -4.91 15.97
C VAL A 136 -4.15 -4.30 17.29
N ALA A 137 -3.24 -4.96 18.02
CA ALA A 137 -2.64 -4.42 19.25
C ALA A 137 -1.76 -3.18 19.00
N GLY A 138 -1.39 -2.90 17.75
CA GLY A 138 -0.55 -1.77 17.39
C GLY A 138 0.89 -1.86 17.93
N ASP A 139 1.40 -3.07 18.12
CA ASP A 139 2.77 -3.32 18.59
C ASP A 139 3.67 -3.79 17.44
N ASP A 140 4.48 -2.87 16.91
CA ASP A 140 5.41 -3.17 15.81
C ASP A 140 6.60 -4.04 16.25
N GLN A 141 6.74 -4.34 17.56
CA GLN A 141 7.79 -5.18 18.13
C GLN A 141 7.29 -6.55 18.59
N ALA A 142 6.01 -6.87 18.34
CA ALA A 142 5.42 -8.15 18.75
C ALA A 142 6.28 -9.35 18.31
N PRO A 143 6.50 -10.36 19.17
CA PRO A 143 7.39 -11.50 18.88
C PRO A 143 7.04 -12.22 17.58
N VAL A 144 5.74 -12.39 17.26
CA VAL A 144 5.28 -13.03 16.03
C VAL A 144 5.76 -12.27 14.78
N LEU A 145 5.79 -10.93 14.81
CA LEU A 145 6.27 -10.11 13.69
C LEU A 145 7.79 -10.17 13.52
N ARG A 146 8.52 -10.56 14.56
CA ARG A 146 9.99 -10.71 14.58
C ARG A 146 10.44 -12.13 14.25
N SER A 147 9.51 -13.07 14.14
CA SER A 147 9.84 -14.46 13.83
C SER A 147 10.52 -14.57 12.46
N LYS A 148 11.62 -15.31 12.40
CA LYS A 148 12.34 -15.60 11.15
C LYS A 148 11.54 -16.48 10.18
N SER A 149 10.57 -17.26 10.70
CA SER A 149 9.67 -18.07 9.89
C SER A 149 8.53 -17.27 9.28
N LEU A 150 8.24 -16.06 9.81
CA LEU A 150 7.18 -15.23 9.26
C LEU A 150 7.58 -14.65 7.90
N ARG A 151 6.77 -14.94 6.89
CA ARG A 151 6.91 -14.32 5.59
C ARG A 151 6.12 -13.01 5.55
N PHE A 152 6.82 -11.88 5.59
CA PHE A 152 6.22 -10.56 5.42
C PHE A 152 6.93 -9.84 4.26
N ASN A 153 6.22 -9.63 3.17
CA ASN A 153 6.73 -9.01 1.94
C ASN A 153 5.57 -8.36 1.15
N SER A 154 5.86 -7.72 0.02
CA SER A 154 4.86 -7.05 -0.84
C SER A 154 3.72 -7.96 -1.34
N GLY A 155 3.90 -9.26 -1.34
CA GLY A 155 2.81 -10.23 -1.63
C GLY A 155 1.95 -10.47 -0.39
N MET A 156 2.60 -10.91 0.71
CA MET A 156 1.88 -11.27 1.95
C MET A 156 1.19 -10.09 2.63
N THR A 157 1.65 -8.84 2.41
CA THR A 157 0.93 -7.66 2.91
C THR A 157 -0.52 -7.61 2.41
N LYS A 158 -0.83 -8.20 1.25
CA LYS A 158 -2.19 -8.30 0.71
C LYS A 158 -3.09 -9.19 1.58
N VAL A 159 -2.57 -10.34 2.04
CA VAL A 159 -3.28 -11.22 2.98
C VAL A 159 -3.52 -10.50 4.31
N TYR A 160 -2.46 -9.91 4.89
CA TYR A 160 -2.59 -9.22 6.18
C TYR A 160 -3.51 -8.00 6.10
N SER A 161 -3.52 -7.27 4.99
CA SER A 161 -4.41 -6.12 4.80
C SER A 161 -5.89 -6.50 4.70
N LEU A 162 -6.19 -7.70 4.24
CA LEU A 162 -7.56 -8.21 4.20
C LEU A 162 -8.01 -8.81 5.53
N LEU A 163 -7.10 -9.33 6.33
CA LEU A 163 -7.40 -9.80 7.69
C LEU A 163 -7.63 -8.66 8.68
N CYS A 164 -6.92 -7.55 8.53
CA CYS A 164 -6.91 -6.46 9.49
C CYS A 164 -7.72 -5.26 8.98
N LYS A 165 -8.53 -4.65 9.86
CA LYS A 165 -9.09 -3.32 9.61
C LYS A 165 -7.98 -2.27 9.70
N ASN A 166 -8.14 -1.18 8.97
CA ASN A 166 -7.20 -0.04 8.98
C ASN A 166 -5.74 -0.43 8.70
N PHE A 167 -5.54 -1.42 7.82
CA PHE A 167 -4.24 -1.91 7.44
C PHE A 167 -4.10 -1.94 5.92
N ILE A 168 -3.13 -1.17 5.38
CA ILE A 168 -2.92 -1.00 3.95
C ILE A 168 -2.09 -2.13 3.34
N ILE A 169 -2.19 -2.29 2.03
CA ILE A 169 -1.22 -3.04 1.23
C ILE A 169 0.02 -2.15 1.05
N TYR A 170 1.12 -2.49 1.71
CA TYR A 170 2.38 -1.75 1.58
C TYR A 170 3.30 -2.48 0.60
N ASP A 171 3.02 -2.32 -0.68
CA ASP A 171 3.88 -2.84 -1.77
C ASP A 171 4.79 -1.73 -2.33
N SER A 172 5.57 -2.06 -3.37
CA SER A 172 6.54 -1.12 -3.93
C SER A 172 5.89 0.13 -4.55
N ARG A 173 4.62 0.07 -5.00
CA ARG A 173 3.92 1.24 -5.54
C ARG A 173 3.41 2.13 -4.41
N VAL A 174 2.72 1.55 -3.44
CA VAL A 174 2.23 2.32 -2.28
C VAL A 174 3.39 2.94 -1.50
N ALA A 175 4.48 2.20 -1.32
CA ALA A 175 5.70 2.73 -0.71
C ALA A 175 6.29 3.94 -1.46
N ALA A 176 6.34 3.86 -2.80
CA ALA A 176 6.80 4.95 -3.64
C ALA A 176 5.88 6.18 -3.55
N GLY A 177 4.56 5.98 -3.65
CA GLY A 177 3.56 7.04 -3.53
C GLY A 177 3.60 7.73 -2.16
N LEU A 178 3.69 6.96 -1.07
CA LEU A 178 3.80 7.53 0.28
C LEU A 178 5.10 8.31 0.48
N GLY A 179 6.23 7.76 0.00
CA GLY A 179 7.51 8.47 0.04
C GLY A 179 7.47 9.77 -0.75
N TRP A 180 6.78 9.79 -1.89
CA TRP A 180 6.57 11.00 -2.68
C TRP A 180 5.74 12.06 -1.93
N LEU A 181 4.71 11.66 -1.16
CA LEU A 181 3.99 12.60 -0.28
C LEU A 181 4.92 13.18 0.80
N VAL A 182 5.79 12.35 1.38
CA VAL A 182 6.78 12.83 2.36
C VAL A 182 7.76 13.83 1.73
N VAL A 183 8.20 13.61 0.49
CA VAL A 183 9.04 14.58 -0.24
C VAL A 183 8.32 15.92 -0.40
N LYS A 184 7.06 15.92 -0.80
CA LYS A 184 6.25 17.14 -0.92
C LYS A 184 6.10 17.87 0.40
N HIS A 185 5.85 17.14 1.49
CA HIS A 185 5.83 17.72 2.83
C HIS A 185 7.18 18.36 3.20
N CYS A 186 8.28 17.65 2.98
CA CYS A 186 9.61 18.19 3.26
C CYS A 186 9.90 19.46 2.47
N GLN A 187 9.53 19.49 1.19
CA GLN A 187 9.68 20.67 0.32
C GLN A 187 8.81 21.85 0.80
N ALA A 188 7.54 21.59 1.15
CA ALA A 188 6.63 22.62 1.66
C ALA A 188 7.10 23.26 2.98
N HIS A 189 7.89 22.52 3.78
CA HIS A 189 8.40 22.97 5.08
C HIS A 189 9.89 23.28 5.09
N GLY A 190 10.55 23.31 3.94
CA GLY A 190 11.97 23.67 3.83
C GLY A 190 12.93 22.65 4.50
N LEU A 191 12.51 21.38 4.65
CA LEU A 191 13.35 20.36 5.27
C LEU A 191 14.40 19.86 4.27
N SER A 192 15.66 19.89 4.65
CA SER A 192 16.79 19.43 3.82
C SER A 192 17.02 17.93 3.85
N LYS A 193 16.41 17.23 4.83
CA LYS A 193 16.52 15.76 5.01
C LYS A 193 15.16 15.19 5.38
N VAL A 194 14.91 13.95 4.98
CA VAL A 194 13.71 13.21 5.43
C VAL A 194 13.88 12.87 6.91
N PRO A 195 12.93 13.26 7.78
CA PRO A 195 12.94 12.82 9.18
C PRO A 195 12.91 11.29 9.27
N GLU A 196 13.70 10.70 10.17
CA GLU A 196 13.84 9.24 10.25
C GLU A 196 12.50 8.52 10.42
N ALA A 197 11.61 9.07 11.24
CA ALA A 197 10.26 8.53 11.45
C ALA A 197 9.36 8.55 10.21
N LEU A 198 9.67 9.38 9.21
CA LEU A 198 8.95 9.48 7.94
C LEU A 198 9.73 8.84 6.77
N CYS A 199 10.87 8.21 7.04
CA CYS A 199 11.70 7.58 6.01
C CYS A 199 11.10 6.23 5.59
N PHE A 200 9.86 6.24 5.07
CA PHE A 200 9.16 5.05 4.58
C PHE A 200 9.99 4.36 3.49
N PRO A 201 10.43 3.11 3.72
CA PRO A 201 11.34 2.46 2.79
C PRO A 201 10.62 2.04 1.50
N TRP A 202 11.30 2.18 0.39
CA TRP A 202 10.79 1.88 -0.95
C TRP A 202 11.46 0.64 -1.55
N ALA A 203 10.88 0.09 -2.61
CA ALA A 203 11.47 -1.00 -3.38
C ALA A 203 11.36 -0.70 -4.87
N ALA A 204 12.39 -1.11 -5.62
CA ALA A 204 12.42 -0.97 -7.07
C ALA A 204 11.24 -1.70 -7.75
N ALA A 205 10.85 -1.23 -8.92
CA ALA A 205 9.95 -1.96 -9.78
C ALA A 205 10.63 -3.26 -10.24
N LYS A 206 9.84 -4.33 -10.41
CA LYS A 206 10.31 -5.48 -11.16
C LYS A 206 10.30 -5.11 -12.64
N GLU A 207 11.48 -5.07 -13.23
CA GLU A 207 11.70 -4.82 -14.66
C GLU A 207 12.43 -5.99 -15.26
N GLU A 208 12.41 -6.10 -16.58
CA GLU A 208 13.28 -7.00 -17.33
C GLU A 208 14.71 -6.46 -17.30
N GLU A 209 15.71 -7.34 -17.32
CA GLU A 209 17.13 -6.98 -17.15
C GLU A 209 17.63 -5.93 -18.14
N ASN A 210 17.02 -5.85 -19.33
CA ASN A 210 17.41 -4.94 -20.42
C ASN A 210 16.45 -3.74 -20.59
N THR A 211 15.69 -3.35 -19.56
CA THR A 211 14.80 -2.21 -19.65
C THR A 211 15.61 -0.90 -19.76
N LEU A 212 15.56 -0.24 -20.91
CA LEU A 212 16.31 1.00 -21.21
C LEU A 212 15.88 2.17 -20.33
N ALA A 213 14.65 2.18 -19.83
CA ALA A 213 14.11 3.26 -19.02
C ALA A 213 13.25 2.65 -17.88
N PRO A 214 13.85 2.16 -16.78
CA PRO A 214 13.12 1.55 -15.67
C PRO A 214 12.21 2.57 -14.98
N LYS A 215 11.05 2.09 -14.49
CA LYS A 215 10.14 2.91 -13.70
C LYS A 215 10.83 3.40 -12.44
N ARG A 216 10.75 4.69 -12.19
CA ARG A 216 11.28 5.27 -10.97
C ARG A 216 10.30 5.04 -9.82
N ARG A 217 10.76 4.35 -8.78
CA ARG A 217 10.04 4.17 -7.52
C ARG A 217 10.79 4.70 -6.30
N ASP A 218 12.02 5.15 -6.49
CA ASP A 218 12.72 5.93 -5.48
C ASP A 218 12.08 7.32 -5.40
N PRO A 219 11.44 7.67 -4.27
CA PRO A 219 10.86 8.98 -4.10
C PRO A 219 11.92 10.06 -3.84
N GLY A 220 13.16 9.66 -3.55
CA GLY A 220 14.23 10.56 -3.16
C GLY A 220 14.58 11.59 -4.23
N THR A 221 14.85 12.83 -3.79
CA THR A 221 15.32 13.94 -4.65
C THR A 221 16.25 14.85 -3.85
N GLY A 222 17.33 15.31 -4.46
CA GLY A 222 18.31 16.16 -3.77
C GLY A 222 18.84 15.52 -2.49
N GLY A 223 18.74 16.24 -1.36
CA GLY A 223 19.11 15.77 -0.03
C GLY A 223 18.11 14.83 0.63
N LEU A 224 16.88 14.74 0.10
CA LEU A 224 15.81 13.90 0.63
C LEU A 224 16.03 12.46 0.17
N LYS A 225 16.59 11.61 1.04
CA LYS A 225 16.96 10.22 0.75
C LYS A 225 16.09 9.25 1.54
N PHE A 226 15.79 8.11 0.93
CA PHE A 226 15.02 7.02 1.53
C PHE A 226 15.82 5.73 1.54
N LYS A 227 15.48 4.83 2.47
CA LYS A 227 16.11 3.51 2.58
C LYS A 227 15.34 2.47 1.76
N GLY A 228 16.01 1.38 1.39
CA GLY A 228 15.38 0.26 0.71
C GLY A 228 14.49 -0.57 1.64
N LEU A 229 13.37 -1.06 1.12
CA LEU A 229 12.44 -1.94 1.83
C LEU A 229 13.01 -3.37 1.88
N ARG A 230 13.05 -3.93 3.09
CA ARG A 230 13.48 -5.32 3.34
C ARG A 230 12.29 -6.14 3.83
N SER A 231 12.24 -7.41 3.45
CA SER A 231 11.20 -8.36 3.91
C SER A 231 11.29 -8.67 5.40
N GLY A 232 10.29 -9.37 5.92
CA GLY A 232 10.20 -9.79 7.32
C GLY A 232 9.80 -8.66 8.25
N HIS A 233 10.31 -8.65 9.48
CA HIS A 233 9.96 -7.66 10.51
C HIS A 233 10.09 -6.20 10.04
N HIS A 234 11.11 -5.89 9.26
CA HIS A 234 11.28 -4.54 8.71
C HIS A 234 10.09 -4.11 7.85
N HIS A 235 9.57 -5.01 7.00
CA HIS A 235 8.39 -4.73 6.20
C HIS A 235 7.13 -4.59 7.08
N ALA A 236 6.94 -5.52 8.04
CA ALA A 236 5.81 -5.49 8.96
C ALA A 236 5.73 -4.17 9.73
N MET A 237 6.85 -3.76 10.33
CA MET A 237 6.97 -2.52 11.09
C MET A 237 6.59 -1.29 10.24
N TRP A 238 7.13 -1.15 9.05
CA TRP A 238 6.85 0.00 8.20
C TRP A 238 5.45 -0.02 7.59
N ASN A 239 4.90 -1.21 7.31
CA ASN A 239 3.50 -1.35 6.90
C ASN A 239 2.55 -0.88 8.01
N MET A 240 2.81 -1.27 9.27
CA MET A 240 2.02 -0.81 10.42
C MET A 240 2.08 0.70 10.55
N ARG A 241 3.29 1.28 10.53
CA ARG A 241 3.50 2.73 10.64
C ARG A 241 2.82 3.51 9.51
N ALA A 242 2.94 3.04 8.29
CA ALA A 242 2.24 3.62 7.13
C ALA A 242 0.72 3.57 7.29
N SER A 243 0.19 2.42 7.76
CA SER A 243 -1.22 2.25 8.04
C SER A 243 -1.73 3.20 9.13
N TRP A 244 -0.97 3.35 10.23
CA TRP A 244 -1.31 4.26 11.30
C TRP A 244 -1.35 5.72 10.84
N VAL A 245 -0.34 6.14 10.07
CA VAL A 245 -0.26 7.51 9.54
C VAL A 245 -1.43 7.81 8.63
N LEU A 246 -1.71 6.96 7.63
CA LEU A 246 -2.80 7.21 6.68
C LEU A 246 -4.18 7.16 7.35
N SER A 247 -4.37 6.26 8.32
CA SER A 247 -5.60 6.25 9.13
C SER A 247 -5.75 7.50 9.97
N ALA A 248 -4.65 7.99 10.58
CA ALA A 248 -4.66 9.22 11.37
C ALA A 248 -4.89 10.47 10.50
N VAL A 249 -4.38 10.49 9.27
CA VAL A 249 -4.65 11.55 8.28
C VAL A 249 -6.15 11.64 8.00
N LEU A 250 -6.79 10.50 7.71
CA LEU A 250 -8.23 10.46 7.43
C LEU A 250 -9.08 10.81 8.66
N ALA A 251 -8.62 10.46 9.87
CA ALA A 251 -9.31 10.77 11.11
C ALA A 251 -9.05 12.22 11.63
N HIS A 252 -8.14 12.97 10.99
CA HIS A 252 -7.80 14.33 11.43
C HIS A 252 -8.95 15.30 11.15
N PRO A 253 -9.24 16.26 12.05
CA PRO A 253 -10.30 17.26 11.83
C PRO A 253 -10.20 18.02 10.51
N ASP A 254 -8.99 18.36 10.06
CA ASP A 254 -8.74 19.06 8.79
C ASP A 254 -9.13 18.21 7.56
N ALA A 255 -9.26 16.89 7.72
CA ALA A 255 -9.71 15.97 6.68
C ALA A 255 -11.23 15.75 6.66
N ALA A 256 -12.00 16.33 7.60
CA ALA A 256 -13.45 16.05 7.75
C ALA A 256 -14.24 16.30 6.46
N GLY A 257 -13.86 17.29 5.65
CA GLY A 257 -14.46 17.59 4.35
C GLY A 257 -13.85 16.82 3.16
N SER A 258 -13.04 15.80 3.40
CA SER A 258 -12.38 15.08 2.32
C SER A 258 -13.36 14.21 1.53
N ARG A 259 -13.21 14.22 0.20
CA ARG A 259 -13.92 13.33 -0.73
C ARG A 259 -13.69 11.84 -0.43
N PHE A 260 -12.59 11.49 0.23
CA PHE A 260 -12.33 10.11 0.66
C PHE A 260 -13.36 9.59 1.67
N HIS A 261 -14.05 10.45 2.44
CA HIS A 261 -15.09 10.03 3.37
C HIS A 261 -16.42 9.64 2.72
N VAL A 262 -16.61 10.01 1.44
CA VAL A 262 -17.85 9.72 0.68
C VAL A 262 -17.60 8.76 -0.47
N VAL A 263 -16.53 7.95 -0.41
CA VAL A 263 -16.23 6.93 -1.44
C VAL A 263 -17.37 5.93 -1.54
N PRO A 264 -17.76 5.51 -2.77
CA PRO A 264 -18.81 4.53 -2.96
C PRO A 264 -18.44 3.16 -2.39
N SER A 265 -19.40 2.51 -1.71
CA SER A 265 -19.27 1.10 -1.34
C SER A 265 -18.99 0.24 -2.59
N PRO A 266 -18.20 -0.84 -2.50
CA PRO A 266 -17.64 -1.45 -1.29
C PRO A 266 -16.25 -0.91 -0.86
N ASN A 267 -15.79 0.20 -1.43
CA ASN A 267 -14.53 0.82 -1.00
C ASN A 267 -14.69 1.52 0.36
N ASP A 268 -13.62 1.58 1.12
CA ASP A 268 -13.51 2.38 2.34
C ASP A 268 -12.48 3.52 2.14
N PRO A 269 -12.52 4.58 2.98
CA PRO A 269 -11.64 5.74 2.84
C PRO A 269 -10.15 5.39 2.78
N LEU A 270 -9.69 4.48 3.65
CA LEU A 270 -8.28 4.10 3.72
C LEU A 270 -7.85 3.31 2.47
N ARG A 271 -8.71 2.41 2.01
CA ARG A 271 -8.46 1.64 0.78
C ARG A 271 -8.44 2.54 -0.46
N ALA A 272 -9.30 3.55 -0.51
CA ALA A 272 -9.31 4.53 -1.59
C ALA A 272 -8.04 5.41 -1.60
N LEU A 273 -7.57 5.86 -0.43
CA LEU A 273 -6.31 6.60 -0.32
C LEU A 273 -5.11 5.72 -0.68
N GLU A 274 -5.08 4.47 -0.25
CA GLU A 274 -4.07 3.48 -0.66
C GLU A 274 -4.07 3.29 -2.18
N ALA A 275 -5.24 3.15 -2.80
CA ALA A 275 -5.39 3.00 -4.25
C ALA A 275 -4.86 4.22 -5.02
N ALA A 276 -5.06 5.43 -4.50
CA ALA A 276 -4.46 6.65 -5.05
C ALA A 276 -2.93 6.58 -5.02
N LEU A 277 -2.34 6.21 -3.88
CA LEU A 277 -0.89 6.05 -3.74
C LEU A 277 -0.34 4.96 -4.65
N PHE A 278 -1.06 3.85 -4.80
CA PHE A 278 -0.72 2.76 -5.71
C PHE A 278 -0.64 3.23 -7.17
N MET A 279 -1.54 4.10 -7.60
CA MET A 279 -1.52 4.65 -8.96
C MET A 279 -0.37 5.64 -9.14
N ILE A 280 -0.21 6.60 -8.25
CA ILE A 280 0.90 7.58 -8.29
C ILE A 280 2.26 6.88 -8.27
N GLY A 281 2.44 5.91 -7.38
CA GLY A 281 3.69 5.17 -7.23
C GLY A 281 3.99 4.14 -8.33
N TYR A 282 3.20 4.09 -9.40
CA TYR A 282 3.53 3.26 -10.56
C TYR A 282 4.86 3.69 -11.18
N ASP A 283 5.04 4.99 -11.42
CA ASP A 283 6.28 5.59 -11.92
C ASP A 283 6.36 7.06 -11.44
N LEU A 284 7.36 7.39 -10.64
CA LEU A 284 7.62 8.75 -10.13
C LEU A 284 8.57 9.54 -11.05
N GLY A 285 8.94 8.97 -12.20
CA GLY A 285 9.82 9.62 -13.16
C GLY A 285 9.17 10.89 -13.74
N ASP A 286 9.95 11.96 -13.83
CA ASP A 286 9.58 13.14 -14.60
C ASP A 286 9.60 12.75 -16.08
N GLN A 287 8.43 12.68 -16.67
CA GLN A 287 8.30 12.46 -18.11
C GLN A 287 8.42 13.82 -18.82
N ARG A 288 9.61 14.35 -18.85
CA ARG A 288 9.93 15.28 -19.94
C ARG A 288 9.87 14.45 -21.23
N PRO A 289 9.20 14.94 -22.29
CA PRO A 289 9.30 14.29 -23.60
C PRO A 289 10.79 14.12 -23.90
N ALA A 290 11.19 12.89 -24.25
CA ALA A 290 12.52 12.70 -24.83
C ALA A 290 12.62 13.71 -25.95
N PHE A 291 13.58 14.62 -25.87
CA PHE A 291 13.93 15.45 -27.01
C PHE A 291 14.26 14.48 -28.12
N VAL A 292 13.40 14.42 -29.12
CA VAL A 292 13.73 13.80 -30.41
C VAL A 292 14.80 14.71 -30.97
N ALA A 293 16.07 14.27 -30.90
CA ALA A 293 17.18 14.89 -31.54
C ALA A 293 17.14 14.59 -33.04
#